data_4899987a5897c0019999a529064b51f5
#
_entry.id   4899987a5897c0019999a529064b51f5
#
_cell.length_a   1.000
_cell.length_b   1.000
_cell.length_c   1.000
_cell.angle_alpha   90.00
_cell.angle_beta   90.00
_cell.angle_gamma   90.00
#
_symmetry.space_group_name_H-M   'P 1'
#
loop_
_entity.id
_entity.type
_entity.pdbx_description
1 polymer ?
#
loop_
_entity_poly.entity_id
_entity_poly.type
_entity_poly.pdbx_seq_one_letter_code
_entity_poly.pdbx_strand_id
1 'polypeptide(L)'
;MSAAGKSNPLAISGLVVLTLIWSYSWIFMKQVTSYIGAFDFTALCCIFGALVLFIVLLLRGRGMRPTPFKYTLAIALLQTCGMVGLAQWALVSGGAGKVAILSYTMPFWVVIFAALFLGERLRRGQYFAILIAAFGLFLVLQPWQLDFSSMKSAMLAILSGVSWGASAIVAKRLYARHPRVDLLSLTSWQMLYAALVMSVVALLVPQREIDWQPTVFWALAYSAILATALAWSLWVFVLKNLPASIASLS
;
A
#
# COMPACT_ATOMS: atom_id res chain seq x y z
N MET A 1 -8.15 -31.23 17.01
CA MET A 1 -8.83 -31.32 15.69
C MET A 1 -9.78 -30.14 15.63
N SER A 2 -9.32 -29.01 15.09
CA SER A 2 -10.10 -27.77 14.98
C SER A 2 -10.96 -27.84 13.72
N ALA A 3 -12.26 -27.61 13.88
CA ALA A 3 -13.24 -27.58 12.80
C ALA A 3 -12.76 -26.68 11.66
N ALA A 4 -12.58 -27.23 10.48
CA ALA A 4 -12.42 -26.49 9.26
C ALA A 4 -13.70 -25.66 9.06
N GLY A 5 -13.67 -24.41 9.52
CA GLY A 5 -14.78 -23.49 9.37
C GLY A 5 -15.14 -23.38 7.89
N LYS A 6 -16.39 -23.63 7.54
CA LYS A 6 -16.93 -23.43 6.20
C LYS A 6 -16.49 -22.05 5.73
N SER A 7 -15.68 -22.00 4.68
CA SER A 7 -15.25 -20.75 4.07
C SER A 7 -16.48 -19.96 3.66
N ASN A 8 -16.67 -18.77 4.23
CA ASN A 8 -17.81 -17.92 3.91
C ASN A 8 -17.70 -17.49 2.43
N PRO A 9 -18.56 -17.95 1.52
CA PRO A 9 -18.45 -17.66 0.09
C PRO A 9 -18.50 -16.15 -0.19
N LEU A 10 -19.23 -15.39 0.61
CA LEU A 10 -19.29 -13.94 0.50
C LEU A 10 -17.93 -13.29 0.83
N ALA A 11 -17.19 -13.84 1.79
CA ALA A 11 -15.84 -13.33 2.12
C ALA A 11 -14.81 -13.67 1.04
N ILE A 12 -14.94 -14.82 0.38
CA ILE A 12 -14.12 -15.19 -0.78
C ILE A 12 -14.41 -14.23 -1.95
N SER A 13 -15.70 -13.99 -2.25
CA SER A 13 -16.08 -13.01 -3.28
C SER A 13 -15.53 -11.61 -2.96
N GLY A 14 -15.60 -11.20 -1.69
CA GLY A 14 -15.03 -9.95 -1.21
C GLY A 14 -13.51 -9.86 -1.43
N LEU A 15 -12.79 -10.96 -1.19
CA LEU A 15 -11.35 -11.06 -1.45
C LEU A 15 -11.03 -10.91 -2.94
N VAL A 16 -11.77 -11.59 -3.81
CA VAL A 16 -11.60 -11.49 -5.27
C VAL A 16 -11.84 -10.06 -5.75
N VAL A 17 -12.93 -9.43 -5.31
CA VAL A 17 -13.24 -8.03 -5.67
C VAL A 17 -12.15 -7.09 -5.19
N LEU A 18 -11.67 -7.26 -3.96
CA LEU A 18 -10.58 -6.49 -3.39
C LEU A 18 -9.30 -6.61 -4.23
N THR A 19 -8.91 -7.83 -4.58
CA THR A 19 -7.72 -8.10 -5.41
C THR A 19 -7.84 -7.44 -6.78
N LEU A 20 -9.01 -7.51 -7.42
CA LEU A 20 -9.27 -6.87 -8.70
C LEU A 20 -9.18 -5.34 -8.60
N ILE A 21 -9.75 -4.74 -7.54
CA ILE A 21 -9.68 -3.28 -7.31
C ILE A 21 -8.21 -2.85 -7.16
N TRP A 22 -7.44 -3.51 -6.31
CA TRP A 22 -6.04 -3.12 -6.10
C TRP A 22 -5.16 -3.40 -7.33
N SER A 23 -5.36 -4.51 -8.03
CA SER A 23 -4.62 -4.80 -9.26
C SER A 23 -4.89 -3.77 -10.36
N TYR A 24 -6.15 -3.36 -10.53
CA TYR A 24 -6.52 -2.38 -11.54
C TYR A 24 -6.04 -0.96 -11.20
N SER A 25 -5.84 -0.66 -9.92
CA SER A 25 -5.31 0.65 -9.49
C SER A 25 -3.93 0.96 -10.10
N TRP A 26 -3.08 -0.03 -10.34
CA TRP A 26 -1.78 0.14 -10.98
C TRP A 26 -1.88 0.68 -12.43
N ILE A 27 -2.96 0.31 -13.13
CA ILE A 27 -3.22 0.80 -14.48
C ILE A 27 -3.56 2.30 -14.44
N PHE A 28 -4.47 2.70 -13.56
CA PHE A 28 -4.80 4.11 -13.37
C PHE A 28 -3.60 4.93 -12.91
N MET A 29 -2.86 4.43 -11.93
CA MET A 29 -1.64 5.05 -11.43
C MET A 29 -0.61 5.28 -12.55
N LYS A 30 -0.49 4.36 -13.52
CA LYS A 30 0.37 4.53 -14.68
C LYS A 30 -0.20 5.53 -15.68
N GLN A 31 -1.48 5.44 -16.01
CA GLN A 31 -2.10 6.32 -16.99
C GLN A 31 -1.99 7.80 -16.61
N VAL A 32 -2.19 8.13 -15.35
CA VAL A 32 -2.15 9.52 -14.88
C VAL A 32 -0.76 10.14 -14.89
N THR A 33 0.32 9.35 -14.95
CA THR A 33 1.67 9.92 -14.98
C THR A 33 1.94 10.80 -16.20
N SER A 34 1.10 10.71 -17.24
CA SER A 34 1.16 11.56 -18.43
C SER A 34 0.52 12.94 -18.23
N TYR A 35 -0.29 13.12 -17.20
CA TYR A 35 -1.13 14.32 -17.00
C TYR A 35 -0.84 15.04 -15.68
N ILE A 36 -0.32 14.36 -14.66
CA ILE A 36 -0.09 14.92 -13.34
C ILE A 36 1.23 14.42 -12.76
N GLY A 37 1.87 15.23 -11.91
CA GLY A 37 3.07 14.86 -11.18
C GLY A 37 2.81 13.69 -10.20
N ALA A 38 3.84 12.88 -9.96
CA ALA A 38 3.75 11.70 -9.10
C ALA A 38 3.33 12.07 -7.66
N PHE A 39 3.89 13.14 -7.13
CA PHE A 39 3.62 13.57 -5.75
C PHE A 39 2.31 14.36 -5.66
N ASP A 40 1.96 15.15 -6.68
CA ASP A 40 0.65 15.82 -6.75
C ASP A 40 -0.48 14.81 -6.75
N PHE A 41 -0.39 13.77 -7.60
CA PHE A 41 -1.39 12.71 -7.64
C PHE A 41 -1.49 11.98 -6.30
N THR A 42 -0.35 11.65 -5.69
CA THR A 42 -0.34 10.97 -4.38
C THR A 42 -0.93 11.85 -3.29
N ALA A 43 -0.61 13.15 -3.27
CA ALA A 43 -1.18 14.10 -2.31
C ALA A 43 -2.70 14.20 -2.45
N LEU A 44 -3.20 14.38 -3.67
CA LEU A 44 -4.64 14.42 -3.94
C LEU A 44 -5.35 13.13 -3.56
N CYS A 45 -4.77 11.97 -3.89
CA CYS A 45 -5.32 10.67 -3.45
C CYS A 45 -5.40 10.56 -1.93
N CYS A 46 -4.37 11.04 -1.20
CA CYS A 46 -4.38 11.04 0.26
C CYS A 46 -5.42 12.01 0.83
N ILE A 47 -5.57 13.21 0.26
CA ILE A 47 -6.56 14.22 0.67
C ILE A 47 -7.98 13.66 0.50
N PHE A 48 -8.32 13.20 -0.70
CA PHE A 48 -9.65 12.66 -0.97
C PHE A 48 -9.88 11.35 -0.21
N GLY A 49 -8.86 10.49 -0.10
CA GLY A 49 -8.92 9.26 0.70
C GLY A 49 -9.19 9.54 2.18
N ALA A 50 -8.50 10.51 2.78
CA ALA A 50 -8.75 10.95 4.15
C ALA A 50 -10.18 11.47 4.32
N LEU A 51 -10.64 12.34 3.41
CA LEU A 51 -11.99 12.90 3.43
C LEU A 51 -13.05 11.78 3.42
N VAL A 52 -12.95 10.86 2.46
CA VAL A 52 -13.89 9.73 2.34
C VAL A 52 -13.87 8.85 3.58
N LEU A 53 -12.69 8.52 4.12
CA LEU A 53 -12.59 7.68 5.31
C LEU A 53 -13.13 8.36 6.56
N PHE A 54 -12.93 9.67 6.74
CA PHE A 54 -13.53 10.41 7.86
C PHE A 54 -15.05 10.51 7.71
N ILE A 55 -15.59 10.69 6.50
CA ILE A 55 -17.04 10.62 6.26
C ILE A 55 -17.57 9.24 6.64
N VAL A 56 -16.91 8.15 6.21
CA VAL A 56 -17.31 6.77 6.57
C VAL A 56 -17.23 6.56 8.09
N LEU A 57 -16.24 7.12 8.76
CA LEU A 57 -16.08 7.03 10.21
C LEU A 57 -17.27 7.71 10.93
N LEU A 58 -17.67 8.90 10.49
CA LEU A 58 -18.81 9.63 11.00
C LEU A 58 -20.14 8.89 10.77
N LEU A 59 -20.36 8.42 9.53
CA LEU A 59 -21.58 7.69 9.18
C LEU A 59 -21.74 6.38 9.98
N ARG A 60 -20.62 5.78 10.43
CA ARG A 60 -20.64 4.61 11.31
C ARG A 60 -20.81 4.95 12.80
N GLY A 61 -21.04 6.21 13.14
CA GLY A 61 -21.20 6.68 14.52
C GLY A 61 -19.94 6.51 15.38
N ARG A 62 -18.76 6.37 14.74
CA ARG A 62 -17.48 6.23 15.46
C ARG A 62 -16.87 7.60 15.69
N GLY A 63 -16.39 7.83 16.92
CA GLY A 63 -15.73 9.09 17.24
C GLY A 63 -14.40 9.25 16.49
N MET A 64 -14.07 10.48 16.09
CA MET A 64 -12.78 10.85 15.48
C MET A 64 -11.64 10.86 16.51
N ARG A 65 -11.54 9.84 17.37
CA ARG A 65 -10.48 9.79 18.39
C ARG A 65 -9.13 9.59 17.73
N PRO A 66 -8.13 10.44 18.04
CA PRO A 66 -6.78 10.29 17.51
C PRO A 66 -6.21 8.93 17.92
N THR A 67 -5.55 8.30 16.96
CA THR A 67 -4.78 7.07 17.19
C THR A 67 -3.38 7.42 17.72
N PRO A 68 -2.60 6.48 18.29
CA PRO A 68 -1.28 6.76 18.84
C PRO A 68 -0.38 7.45 17.82
N PHE A 69 -0.13 8.76 17.99
CA PHE A 69 0.47 9.65 16.99
C PHE A 69 1.77 9.11 16.38
N LYS A 70 2.74 8.71 17.22
CA LYS A 70 4.06 8.24 16.74
C LYS A 70 3.96 7.05 15.78
N TYR A 71 3.10 6.09 16.12
CA TYR A 71 2.90 4.90 15.27
C TYR A 71 2.14 5.24 14.01
N THR A 72 1.06 6.02 14.13
CA THR A 72 0.23 6.41 12.99
C THR A 72 1.03 7.24 12.00
N LEU A 73 1.82 8.20 12.49
CA LEU A 73 2.71 8.99 11.64
C LEU A 73 3.78 8.12 10.96
N ALA A 74 4.41 7.21 11.71
CA ALA A 74 5.41 6.30 11.12
C ALA A 74 4.80 5.39 10.04
N ILE A 75 3.57 4.89 10.25
CA ILE A 75 2.85 4.11 9.24
C ILE A 75 2.49 5.00 8.06
N ALA A 76 2.03 6.24 8.26
CA ALA A 76 1.75 7.19 7.20
C ALA A 76 2.98 7.45 6.32
N LEU A 77 4.14 7.71 6.96
CA LEU A 77 5.40 7.97 6.27
C LEU A 77 5.89 6.74 5.49
N LEU A 78 5.82 5.56 6.08
CA LEU A 78 6.36 4.34 5.47
C LEU A 78 5.37 3.71 4.48
N GLN A 79 4.11 3.53 4.87
CA GLN A 79 3.13 2.80 4.06
C GLN A 79 2.52 3.68 2.97
N THR A 80 2.18 4.93 3.28
CA THR A 80 1.49 5.79 2.31
C THR A 80 2.50 6.66 1.55
N CYS A 81 3.26 7.50 2.22
CA CYS A 81 4.22 8.37 1.54
C CYS A 81 5.35 7.56 0.89
N GLY A 82 5.97 6.65 1.63
CA GLY A 82 7.09 5.84 1.14
C GLY A 82 6.63 4.83 0.09
N MET A 83 5.68 3.96 0.41
CA MET A 83 5.26 2.92 -0.55
C MET A 83 4.53 3.54 -1.74
N VAL A 84 3.44 4.28 -1.53
CA VAL A 84 2.63 4.79 -2.66
C VAL A 84 3.36 5.90 -3.42
N GLY A 85 4.00 6.83 -2.71
CA GLY A 85 4.73 7.93 -3.35
C GLY A 85 5.91 7.46 -4.19
N LEU A 86 6.73 6.52 -3.69
CA LEU A 86 7.85 5.93 -4.46
C LEU A 86 7.35 5.08 -5.62
N ALA A 87 6.29 4.28 -5.42
CA ALA A 87 5.68 3.51 -6.48
C ALA A 87 5.12 4.41 -7.59
N GLN A 88 4.43 5.48 -7.23
CA GLN A 88 3.92 6.45 -8.20
C GLN A 88 5.07 7.15 -8.96
N TRP A 89 6.17 7.48 -8.28
CA TRP A 89 7.35 8.03 -8.93
C TRP A 89 8.02 7.01 -9.85
N ALA A 90 8.10 5.75 -9.44
CA ALA A 90 8.62 4.67 -10.29
C ALA A 90 7.81 4.50 -11.59
N LEU A 91 6.48 4.68 -11.52
CA LEU A 91 5.59 4.57 -12.66
C LEU A 91 5.80 5.67 -13.72
N VAL A 92 6.42 6.78 -13.39
CA VAL A 92 6.73 7.85 -14.37
C VAL A 92 7.54 7.28 -15.55
N SER A 93 8.57 6.50 -15.26
CA SER A 93 9.44 5.88 -16.29
C SER A 93 9.29 4.37 -16.41
N GLY A 94 8.64 3.70 -15.44
CA GLY A 94 8.44 2.25 -15.42
C GLY A 94 7.08 1.81 -15.94
N GLY A 95 7.00 0.56 -16.42
CA GLY A 95 5.74 -0.10 -16.76
C GLY A 95 4.99 -0.56 -15.52
N ALA A 96 3.64 -0.48 -15.52
CA ALA A 96 2.79 -0.80 -14.40
C ALA A 96 3.06 -2.20 -13.81
N GLY A 97 3.14 -3.23 -14.65
CA GLY A 97 3.38 -4.61 -14.22
C GLY A 97 4.74 -4.79 -13.56
N LYS A 98 5.82 -4.21 -14.12
CA LYS A 98 7.17 -4.32 -13.56
C LYS A 98 7.25 -3.60 -12.19
N VAL A 99 6.73 -2.38 -12.11
CA VAL A 99 6.70 -1.62 -10.85
C VAL A 99 5.86 -2.33 -9.79
N ALA A 100 4.70 -2.86 -10.15
CA ALA A 100 3.86 -3.63 -9.22
C ALA A 100 4.60 -4.85 -8.65
N ILE A 101 5.19 -5.69 -9.50
CA ILE A 101 5.93 -6.89 -9.06
C ILE A 101 7.08 -6.52 -8.13
N LEU A 102 7.85 -5.46 -8.45
CA LEU A 102 8.95 -5.00 -7.63
C LEU A 102 8.48 -4.42 -6.28
N SER A 103 7.35 -3.72 -6.25
CA SER A 103 6.75 -3.21 -5.01
C SER A 103 6.19 -4.35 -4.15
N TYR A 104 5.63 -5.41 -4.76
CA TYR A 104 5.19 -6.61 -4.06
C TYR A 104 6.33 -7.51 -3.53
N THR A 105 7.57 -7.05 -3.55
CA THR A 105 8.67 -7.68 -2.78
C THR A 105 8.53 -7.48 -1.27
N MET A 106 7.54 -6.70 -0.82
CA MET A 106 7.27 -6.40 0.60
C MET A 106 7.35 -7.62 1.53
N PRO A 107 6.79 -8.82 1.22
CA PRO A 107 6.84 -9.95 2.14
C PRO A 107 8.26 -10.38 2.53
N PHE A 108 9.24 -10.23 1.62
CA PHE A 108 10.64 -10.53 1.91
C PHE A 108 11.23 -9.55 2.92
N TRP A 109 10.94 -8.28 2.74
CA TRP A 109 11.37 -7.22 3.66
C TRP A 109 10.73 -7.37 5.02
N VAL A 110 9.43 -7.77 5.09
CA VAL A 110 8.76 -8.09 6.36
C VAL A 110 9.49 -9.21 7.10
N VAL A 111 9.87 -10.29 6.42
CA VAL A 111 10.57 -11.42 7.03
C VAL A 111 11.95 -10.99 7.55
N ILE A 112 12.71 -10.23 6.75
CA ILE A 112 14.02 -9.70 7.14
C ILE A 112 13.90 -8.76 8.34
N PHE A 113 12.98 -7.80 8.29
CA PHE A 113 12.78 -6.84 9.37
C PHE A 113 12.19 -7.48 10.64
N ALA A 114 11.35 -8.52 10.52
CA ALA A 114 10.88 -9.28 11.67
C ALA A 114 12.03 -10.00 12.38
N ALA A 115 12.96 -10.59 11.63
CA ALA A 115 14.15 -11.18 12.22
C ALA A 115 15.05 -10.15 12.91
N LEU A 116 15.28 -8.99 12.26
CA LEU A 116 16.18 -7.94 12.77
C LEU A 116 15.58 -7.18 13.97
N PHE A 117 14.31 -6.82 13.90
CA PHE A 117 13.68 -5.88 14.85
C PHE A 117 12.75 -6.54 15.87
N LEU A 118 12.28 -7.76 15.61
CA LEU A 118 11.39 -8.51 16.50
C LEU A 118 12.04 -9.78 17.06
N GLY A 119 13.27 -10.10 16.64
CA GLY A 119 14.00 -11.31 17.09
C GLY A 119 13.37 -12.61 16.62
N GLU A 120 12.55 -12.59 15.57
CA GLU A 120 11.92 -13.80 15.02
C GLU A 120 12.95 -14.65 14.29
N ARG A 121 13.00 -15.93 14.61
CA ARG A 121 13.91 -16.86 13.94
C ARG A 121 13.33 -17.30 12.59
N LEU A 122 14.11 -17.15 11.54
CA LEU A 122 13.75 -17.64 10.22
C LEU A 122 13.72 -19.17 10.20
N ARG A 123 12.65 -19.75 9.66
CA ARG A 123 12.56 -21.18 9.40
C ARG A 123 13.33 -21.52 8.12
N ARG A 124 13.88 -22.74 8.04
CA ARG A 124 14.66 -23.19 6.85
C ARG A 124 13.90 -22.98 5.53
N GLY A 125 12.59 -23.26 5.49
CA GLY A 125 11.77 -23.01 4.31
C GLY A 125 11.66 -21.55 3.89
N GLN A 126 11.76 -20.59 4.83
CA GLN A 126 11.75 -19.17 4.52
C GLN A 126 13.02 -18.70 3.81
N TYR A 127 14.19 -19.29 4.16
CA TYR A 127 15.44 -19.02 3.42
C TYR A 127 15.32 -19.46 1.96
N PHE A 128 14.80 -20.67 1.70
CA PHE A 128 14.58 -21.14 0.33
C PHE A 128 13.58 -20.25 -0.42
N ALA A 129 12.48 -19.87 0.22
CA ALA A 129 11.49 -18.96 -0.38
C ALA A 129 12.11 -17.61 -0.75
N ILE A 130 12.94 -17.02 0.12
CA ILE A 130 13.66 -15.76 -0.14
C ILE A 130 14.62 -15.93 -1.30
N LEU A 131 15.39 -17.02 -1.38
CA LEU A 131 16.32 -17.27 -2.47
C LEU A 131 15.62 -17.43 -3.82
N ILE A 132 14.53 -18.22 -3.88
CA ILE A 132 13.74 -18.42 -5.09
C ILE A 132 13.15 -17.08 -5.56
N ALA A 133 12.65 -16.29 -4.63
CA ALA A 133 12.08 -15.00 -4.94
C ALA A 133 13.12 -13.96 -5.34
N ALA A 134 14.31 -13.95 -4.73
CA ALA A 134 15.42 -13.10 -5.14
C ALA A 134 15.86 -13.46 -6.57
N PHE A 135 15.90 -14.76 -6.92
CA PHE A 135 16.17 -15.21 -8.27
C PHE A 135 15.07 -14.78 -9.25
N GLY A 136 13.79 -14.97 -8.89
CA GLY A 136 12.66 -14.47 -9.70
C GLY A 136 12.72 -12.96 -9.92
N LEU A 137 13.06 -12.21 -8.87
CA LEU A 137 13.23 -10.76 -8.94
C LEU A 137 14.38 -10.37 -9.89
N PHE A 138 15.51 -11.07 -9.83
CA PHE A 138 16.63 -10.88 -10.73
C PHE A 138 16.22 -11.08 -12.20
N LEU A 139 15.42 -12.11 -12.49
CA LEU A 139 14.91 -12.38 -13.83
C LEU A 139 13.92 -11.27 -14.30
N VAL A 140 13.06 -10.77 -13.40
CA VAL A 140 12.12 -9.67 -13.72
C VAL A 140 12.85 -8.36 -13.94
N LEU A 141 13.90 -8.11 -13.16
CA LEU A 141 14.73 -6.91 -13.30
C LEU A 141 15.42 -6.85 -14.66
N GLN A 142 15.88 -8.00 -15.18
CA GLN A 142 16.66 -8.09 -16.42
C GLN A 142 17.83 -7.07 -16.44
N PRO A 143 18.77 -7.13 -15.48
CA PRO A 143 19.80 -6.09 -15.29
C PRO A 143 20.66 -5.85 -16.54
N TRP A 144 20.72 -6.83 -17.43
CA TRP A 144 21.42 -6.74 -18.71
C TRP A 144 20.74 -5.90 -19.79
N GLN A 145 19.47 -5.49 -19.55
CA GLN A 145 18.66 -4.65 -20.46
C GLN A 145 18.30 -3.29 -19.86
N LEU A 146 18.80 -2.98 -18.65
CA LEU A 146 18.45 -1.74 -17.96
C LEU A 146 19.25 -0.57 -18.53
N ASP A 147 18.53 0.44 -19.01
CA ASP A 147 19.03 1.81 -19.15
C ASP A 147 18.90 2.56 -17.80
N PHE A 148 19.45 3.76 -17.73
CA PHE A 148 19.44 4.56 -16.49
C PHE A 148 18.02 4.86 -15.98
N SER A 149 17.08 5.15 -16.88
CA SER A 149 15.68 5.45 -16.54
C SER A 149 14.95 4.24 -15.96
N SER A 150 15.12 3.08 -16.58
CA SER A 150 14.56 1.81 -16.12
C SER A 150 15.17 1.37 -14.79
N MET A 151 16.45 1.61 -14.58
CA MET A 151 17.14 1.32 -13.32
C MET A 151 16.61 2.20 -12.18
N LYS A 152 16.44 3.51 -12.41
CA LYS A 152 15.84 4.43 -11.43
C LYS A 152 14.42 3.96 -11.04
N SER A 153 13.58 3.64 -12.03
CA SER A 153 12.23 3.11 -11.78
C SER A 153 12.26 1.83 -10.94
N ALA A 154 13.12 0.88 -11.29
CA ALA A 154 13.25 -0.38 -10.56
C ALA A 154 13.70 -0.17 -9.11
N MET A 155 14.68 0.69 -8.88
CA MET A 155 15.13 1.04 -7.52
C MET A 155 14.02 1.68 -6.68
N LEU A 156 13.28 2.64 -7.24
CA LEU A 156 12.14 3.27 -6.57
C LEU A 156 11.05 2.25 -6.23
N ALA A 157 10.75 1.33 -7.13
CA ALA A 157 9.79 0.26 -6.92
C ALA A 157 10.22 -0.71 -5.81
N ILE A 158 11.50 -1.11 -5.75
CA ILE A 158 12.02 -1.93 -4.67
C ILE A 158 11.97 -1.16 -3.34
N LEU A 159 12.38 0.10 -3.32
CA LEU A 159 12.32 0.95 -2.13
C LEU A 159 10.89 1.13 -1.62
N SER A 160 9.89 1.16 -2.51
CA SER A 160 8.49 1.16 -2.12
C SER A 160 8.12 -0.12 -1.37
N GLY A 161 8.57 -1.28 -1.83
CA GLY A 161 8.41 -2.58 -1.15
C GLY A 161 9.12 -2.64 0.20
N VAL A 162 10.35 -2.12 0.29
CA VAL A 162 11.10 -1.97 1.56
C VAL A 162 10.31 -1.13 2.56
N SER A 163 9.83 0.02 2.11
CA SER A 163 9.06 0.96 2.93
C SER A 163 7.77 0.33 3.46
N TRP A 164 7.06 -0.40 2.59
CA TRP A 164 5.88 -1.16 2.98
C TRP A 164 6.21 -2.25 4.00
N GLY A 165 7.29 -3.02 3.80
CA GLY A 165 7.76 -4.03 4.74
C GLY A 165 8.09 -3.44 6.12
N ALA A 166 8.76 -2.29 6.15
CA ALA A 166 9.06 -1.58 7.40
C ALA A 166 7.78 -1.13 8.12
N SER A 167 6.77 -0.62 7.38
CA SER A 167 5.49 -0.21 7.95
C SER A 167 4.76 -1.35 8.63
N ALA A 168 4.84 -2.57 8.09
CA ALA A 168 4.23 -3.76 8.68
C ALA A 168 4.80 -4.07 10.07
N ILE A 169 6.10 -3.86 10.29
CA ILE A 169 6.73 -4.03 11.61
C ILE A 169 6.25 -2.97 12.60
N VAL A 170 6.12 -1.72 12.14
CA VAL A 170 5.57 -0.62 12.96
C VAL A 170 4.11 -0.93 13.34
N ALA A 171 3.30 -1.40 12.38
CA ALA A 171 1.92 -1.80 12.63
C ALA A 171 1.84 -2.96 13.64
N LYS A 172 2.70 -3.97 13.51
CA LYS A 172 2.78 -5.09 14.46
C LYS A 172 3.09 -4.61 15.88
N ARG A 173 4.04 -3.68 16.04
CA ARG A 173 4.35 -3.06 17.34
C ARG A 173 3.19 -2.20 17.87
N LEU A 174 2.48 -1.47 17.00
CA LEU A 174 1.30 -0.71 17.37
C LEU A 174 0.24 -1.63 17.98
N TYR A 175 -0.15 -2.70 17.26
CA TYR A 175 -1.20 -3.61 17.74
C TYR A 175 -0.80 -4.39 19.00
N ALA A 176 0.48 -4.71 19.15
CA ALA A 176 0.99 -5.34 20.38
C ALA A 176 0.87 -4.42 21.62
N ARG A 177 1.07 -3.10 21.44
CA ARG A 177 0.96 -2.11 22.52
C ARG A 177 -0.42 -1.52 22.71
N HIS A 178 -1.19 -1.45 21.65
CA HIS A 178 -2.52 -0.83 21.59
C HIS A 178 -3.54 -1.75 20.90
N PRO A 179 -3.90 -2.90 21.47
CA PRO A 179 -4.74 -3.93 20.82
C PRO A 179 -6.16 -3.46 20.51
N ARG A 180 -6.61 -2.36 21.13
CA ARG A 180 -7.96 -1.79 20.93
C ARG A 180 -8.02 -0.71 19.83
N VAL A 181 -6.92 -0.43 19.14
CA VAL A 181 -6.93 0.57 18.05
C VAL A 181 -7.85 0.09 16.94
N ASP A 182 -8.81 0.95 16.58
CA ASP A 182 -9.72 0.69 15.48
C ASP A 182 -8.99 0.90 14.14
N LEU A 183 -9.09 -0.09 13.25
CA LEU A 183 -8.40 -0.05 11.95
C LEU A 183 -8.90 1.10 11.07
N LEU A 184 -10.21 1.38 11.07
CA LEU A 184 -10.77 2.46 10.27
C LEU A 184 -10.25 3.82 10.76
N SER A 185 -10.24 4.05 12.09
CA SER A 185 -9.67 5.27 12.67
C SER A 185 -8.17 5.39 12.36
N LEU A 186 -7.41 4.30 12.48
CA LEU A 186 -5.99 4.28 12.15
C LEU A 186 -5.76 4.70 10.70
N THR A 187 -6.49 4.10 9.76
CA THR A 187 -6.33 4.41 8.32
C THR A 187 -6.77 5.84 8.01
N SER A 188 -7.83 6.36 8.64
CA SER A 188 -8.27 7.74 8.45
C SER A 188 -7.18 8.75 8.87
N TRP A 189 -6.63 8.59 10.07
CA TRP A 189 -5.55 9.44 10.56
C TRP A 189 -4.25 9.25 9.78
N GLN A 190 -3.93 8.02 9.38
CA GLN A 190 -2.78 7.71 8.52
C GLN A 190 -2.88 8.47 7.19
N MET A 191 -4.05 8.45 6.53
CA MET A 191 -4.27 9.16 5.27
C MET A 191 -4.19 10.69 5.46
N LEU A 192 -4.70 11.23 6.56
CA LEU A 192 -4.58 12.65 6.86
C LEU A 192 -3.11 13.07 7.03
N TYR A 193 -2.33 12.33 7.82
CA TYR A 193 -0.90 12.65 7.99
C TYR A 193 -0.13 12.49 6.68
N ALA A 194 -0.45 11.49 5.89
CA ALA A 194 0.14 11.31 4.57
C ALA A 194 -0.25 12.46 3.62
N ALA A 195 -1.51 12.92 3.65
CA ALA A 195 -1.96 14.07 2.87
C ALA A 195 -1.14 15.33 3.19
N LEU A 196 -0.94 15.64 4.48
CA LEU A 196 -0.13 16.78 4.90
C LEU A 196 1.32 16.68 4.41
N VAL A 197 1.95 15.51 4.63
CA VAL A 197 3.36 15.30 4.22
C VAL A 197 3.48 15.34 2.70
N MET A 198 2.63 14.63 1.97
CA MET A 198 2.71 14.57 0.50
C MET A 198 2.37 15.91 -0.15
N SER A 199 1.48 16.72 0.45
CA SER A 199 1.24 18.08 -0.03
C SER A 199 2.49 18.97 0.11
N VAL A 200 3.22 18.85 1.22
CA VAL A 200 4.49 19.55 1.39
C VAL A 200 5.53 19.05 0.37
N VAL A 201 5.63 17.75 0.15
CA VAL A 201 6.55 17.18 -0.85
C VAL A 201 6.18 17.66 -2.25
N ALA A 202 4.89 17.68 -2.60
CA ALA A 202 4.41 18.15 -3.89
C ALA A 202 4.74 19.62 -4.15
N LEU A 203 4.69 20.45 -3.11
CA LEU A 203 5.04 21.88 -3.21
C LEU A 203 6.55 22.12 -3.31
N LEU A 204 7.38 21.27 -2.67
CA LEU A 204 8.83 21.46 -2.62
C LEU A 204 9.57 20.81 -3.80
N VAL A 205 9.00 19.75 -4.38
CA VAL A 205 9.62 19.04 -5.49
C VAL A 205 9.03 19.52 -6.81
N PRO A 206 9.84 20.11 -7.72
CA PRO A 206 9.35 20.54 -9.02
C PRO A 206 8.75 19.35 -9.79
N GLN A 207 7.53 19.53 -10.25
CA GLN A 207 6.80 18.56 -11.02
C GLN A 207 6.23 19.21 -12.29
N ARG A 208 5.66 18.37 -13.15
CA ARG A 208 4.92 18.88 -14.31
C ARG A 208 3.64 19.58 -13.86
N GLU A 209 3.20 20.54 -14.63
CA GLU A 209 1.89 21.15 -14.46
C GLU A 209 0.77 20.11 -14.59
N ILE A 210 -0.30 20.29 -13.83
CA ILE A 210 -1.43 19.37 -13.85
C ILE A 210 -2.28 19.66 -15.09
N ASP A 211 -2.37 18.69 -15.97
CA ASP A 211 -3.32 18.71 -17.08
C ASP A 211 -4.60 17.99 -16.64
N TRP A 212 -5.64 18.77 -16.35
CA TRP A 212 -6.93 18.30 -15.83
C TRP A 212 -7.76 17.57 -16.90
N GLN A 213 -7.30 16.42 -17.33
CA GLN A 213 -8.02 15.55 -18.24
C GLN A 213 -9.04 14.67 -17.48
N PRO A 214 -10.12 14.20 -18.14
CA PRO A 214 -11.08 13.27 -17.55
C PRO A 214 -10.42 12.04 -16.89
N THR A 215 -9.31 11.56 -17.45
CA THR A 215 -8.51 10.45 -16.89
C THR A 215 -8.03 10.73 -15.47
N VAL A 216 -7.61 11.96 -15.16
CA VAL A 216 -7.16 12.34 -13.82
C VAL A 216 -8.31 12.31 -12.83
N PHE A 217 -9.49 12.83 -13.20
CA PHE A 217 -10.68 12.79 -12.35
C PHE A 217 -11.15 11.36 -12.07
N TRP A 218 -11.18 10.50 -13.10
CA TRP A 218 -11.56 9.11 -12.94
C TRP A 218 -10.56 8.34 -12.07
N ALA A 219 -9.27 8.56 -12.25
CA ALA A 219 -8.23 7.93 -11.44
C ALA A 219 -8.30 8.39 -9.97
N LEU A 220 -8.54 9.67 -9.71
CA LEU A 220 -8.73 10.19 -8.34
C LEU A 220 -9.99 9.61 -7.70
N ALA A 221 -11.13 9.61 -8.41
CA ALA A 221 -12.38 9.03 -7.94
C ALA A 221 -12.22 7.53 -7.64
N TYR A 222 -11.59 6.79 -8.55
CA TYR A 222 -11.29 5.37 -8.37
C TYR A 222 -10.41 5.15 -7.13
N SER A 223 -9.33 5.89 -7.00
CA SER A 223 -8.38 5.75 -5.88
C SER A 223 -9.03 6.10 -4.54
N ALA A 224 -9.82 7.17 -4.46
CA ALA A 224 -10.46 7.59 -3.22
C ALA A 224 -11.62 6.69 -2.82
N ILE A 225 -12.49 6.31 -3.76
CA ILE A 225 -13.73 5.59 -3.46
C ILE A 225 -13.50 4.08 -3.47
N LEU A 226 -12.95 3.54 -4.57
CA LEU A 226 -12.81 2.09 -4.73
C LEU A 226 -11.55 1.56 -4.04
N ALA A 227 -10.37 2.09 -4.36
CA ALA A 227 -9.12 1.55 -3.84
C ALA A 227 -8.88 1.92 -2.36
N THR A 228 -9.50 2.99 -1.86
CA THR A 228 -9.38 3.37 -0.45
C THR A 228 -10.63 2.96 0.34
N ALA A 229 -11.78 3.60 0.14
CA ALA A 229 -12.93 3.39 1.03
C ALA A 229 -13.53 1.98 0.90
N LEU A 230 -13.81 1.51 -0.32
CA LEU A 230 -14.41 0.20 -0.53
C LEU A 230 -13.41 -0.92 -0.24
N ALA A 231 -12.19 -0.84 -0.78
CA ALA A 231 -11.19 -1.88 -0.62
C ALA A 231 -10.80 -2.08 0.85
N TRP A 232 -10.58 -1.02 1.62
CA TRP A 232 -10.32 -1.14 3.05
C TRP A 232 -11.51 -1.68 3.84
N SER A 233 -12.74 -1.35 3.44
CA SER A 233 -13.95 -1.92 4.05
C SER A 233 -14.07 -3.42 3.78
N LEU A 234 -13.80 -3.84 2.53
CA LEU A 234 -13.74 -5.25 2.14
C LEU A 234 -12.60 -5.98 2.85
N TRP A 235 -11.43 -5.37 2.97
CA TRP A 235 -10.30 -5.95 3.69
C TRP A 235 -10.64 -6.26 5.15
N VAL A 236 -11.26 -5.31 5.86
CA VAL A 236 -11.72 -5.53 7.25
C VAL A 236 -12.75 -6.65 7.31
N PHE A 237 -13.68 -6.72 6.35
CA PHE A 237 -14.67 -7.79 6.28
C PHE A 237 -14.02 -9.15 6.01
N VAL A 238 -13.08 -9.23 5.07
CA VAL A 238 -12.33 -10.45 4.74
C VAL A 238 -11.53 -10.95 5.94
N LEU A 239 -10.79 -10.06 6.62
CA LEU A 239 -10.01 -10.42 7.82
C LEU A 239 -10.86 -10.96 8.97
N LYS A 240 -12.12 -10.53 9.09
CA LYS A 240 -13.04 -11.03 10.12
C LYS A 240 -13.62 -12.41 9.82
N ASN A 241 -13.71 -12.78 8.53
CA ASN A 241 -14.44 -13.96 8.08
C ASN A 241 -13.55 -15.06 7.49
N LEU A 242 -12.29 -14.76 7.19
CA LEU A 242 -11.33 -15.71 6.63
C LEU A 242 -10.08 -15.80 7.51
N PRO A 243 -9.39 -16.97 7.51
CA PRO A 243 -8.08 -17.09 8.12
C PRO A 243 -7.08 -16.10 7.50
N ALA A 244 -6.18 -15.55 8.31
CA ALA A 244 -5.20 -14.58 7.87
C ALA A 244 -4.32 -15.09 6.71
N SER A 245 -4.06 -16.40 6.65
CA SER A 245 -3.32 -17.06 5.58
C SER A 245 -4.02 -17.00 4.22
N ILE A 246 -5.35 -16.96 4.19
CA ILE A 246 -6.13 -16.82 2.96
C ILE A 246 -6.28 -15.34 2.61
N ALA A 247 -6.51 -14.49 3.62
CA ALA A 247 -6.63 -13.05 3.42
C ALA A 247 -5.34 -12.42 2.84
N SER A 248 -4.17 -12.94 3.19
CA SER A 248 -2.88 -12.44 2.69
C SER A 248 -2.57 -12.77 1.22
N LEU A 249 -3.49 -13.42 0.50
CA LEU A 249 -3.35 -13.71 -0.94
C LEU A 249 -3.84 -12.56 -1.85
N SER A 250 -4.32 -11.46 -1.26
CA SER A 250 -4.83 -10.29 -2.02
C SER A 250 -3.75 -9.28 -2.35
#